data_5e20c42889253f2060bad9aec59fd105
#
_entry.id   5e20c42889253f2060bad9aec59fd105
#
_cell.length_a   1.000
_cell.length_b   1.000
_cell.length_c   1.000
_cell.angle_alpha   90.00
_cell.angle_beta   90.00
_cell.angle_gamma   90.00
#
_symmetry.space_group_name_H-M   'P 1'
#
loop_
_entity.id
_entity.type
_entity.pdbx_description
1 polymer ?
#
loop_
_entity_poly.entity_id
_entity_poly.type
_entity_poly.pdbx_seq_one_letter_code
_entity_poly.pdbx_strand_id
1 'polypeptide(L)'
;MKDSLINVLRSLVFVIFALVLCALVFQLAGYNAPVMLWAVLDGAFLRGGAIEQSLRWALPLFITAVGVGISFRAGFFNIGAQGQFYVGAICAAFAAEALKGGPAVLVIPALLLAGMLGGALWALWPGLLRLRSGTDEVITTLMGNFMAGLLLVYVTAGPLKDPSGSGQQASSRPLDAAYRISDSLGLSPTIIAIAAIVGILMWLLVNRTAFGVLASLAGRNGTMVEWQGARLWKLGLSSFLISGALAGLAGTIEFMGPNGRIASGFLPAHGFTAILIALVANLSVVGTAVAAVFFGGLASAALYLPIMAGLPAAAIDIINAAIALFITARSKLVDRVLRFGGRSS
;
A
#
# COMPACT_ATOMS: atom_id res chain seq x y z
N MET A 1 -25.68 6.52 -9.23
CA MET A 1 -24.97 5.75 -10.27
C MET A 1 -24.33 6.61 -11.34
N LYS A 2 -25.05 7.58 -11.95
CA LYS A 2 -24.48 8.50 -12.97
C LYS A 2 -23.24 9.28 -12.47
N ASP A 3 -23.29 9.86 -11.28
CA ASP A 3 -22.17 10.64 -10.73
C ASP A 3 -20.92 9.80 -10.43
N SER A 4 -21.12 8.54 -10.03
CA SER A 4 -20.02 7.60 -9.82
C SER A 4 -19.33 7.23 -11.15
N LEU A 5 -20.08 7.00 -12.21
CA LEU A 5 -19.56 6.69 -13.54
C LEU A 5 -18.79 7.88 -14.13
N ILE A 6 -19.34 9.08 -14.00
CA ILE A 6 -18.68 10.33 -14.45
C ILE A 6 -17.36 10.54 -13.71
N ASN A 7 -17.32 10.27 -12.42
CA ASN A 7 -16.08 10.38 -11.62
C ASN A 7 -15.02 9.35 -12.03
N VAL A 8 -15.42 8.14 -12.37
CA VAL A 8 -14.51 7.10 -12.89
C VAL A 8 -13.96 7.50 -14.27
N LEU A 9 -14.84 7.95 -15.19
CA LEU A 9 -14.40 8.42 -16.51
C LEU A 9 -13.42 9.60 -16.40
N ARG A 10 -13.71 10.56 -15.53
CA ARG A 10 -12.80 11.69 -15.28
C ARG A 10 -11.45 11.21 -14.75
N SER A 11 -11.43 10.23 -13.82
CA SER A 11 -10.17 9.68 -13.33
C SER A 11 -9.35 9.00 -14.42
N LEU A 12 -10.01 8.24 -15.30
CA LEU A 12 -9.37 7.60 -16.46
C LEU A 12 -8.72 8.61 -17.40
N VAL A 13 -9.41 9.73 -17.69
CA VAL A 13 -8.85 10.80 -18.54
C VAL A 13 -7.55 11.36 -17.94
N PHE A 14 -7.50 11.60 -16.62
CA PHE A 14 -6.29 12.11 -15.97
C PHE A 14 -5.18 11.07 -15.91
N VAL A 15 -5.50 9.77 -15.76
CA VAL A 15 -4.51 8.68 -15.86
C VAL A 15 -3.92 8.61 -17.26
N ILE A 16 -4.76 8.65 -18.30
CA ILE A 16 -4.30 8.64 -19.70
C ILE A 16 -3.43 9.87 -19.97
N PHE A 17 -3.83 11.04 -19.51
CA PHE A 17 -3.05 12.26 -19.66
C PHE A 17 -1.68 12.15 -18.96
N ALA A 18 -1.63 11.61 -17.76
CA ALA A 18 -0.37 11.35 -17.03
C ALA A 18 0.54 10.41 -17.81
N LEU A 19 0.00 9.30 -18.34
CA LEU A 19 0.76 8.34 -19.15
C LEU A 19 1.29 8.95 -20.43
N VAL A 20 0.49 9.76 -21.14
CA VAL A 20 0.92 10.47 -22.37
C VAL A 20 2.01 11.47 -22.05
N LEU A 21 1.88 12.23 -20.96
CA LEU A 21 2.90 13.17 -20.54
C LEU A 21 4.22 12.47 -20.17
N CYS A 22 4.17 11.36 -19.43
CA CYS A 22 5.34 10.56 -19.15
C CYS A 22 5.96 10.02 -20.43
N ALA A 23 5.14 9.54 -21.37
CA ALA A 23 5.62 9.08 -22.67
C ALA A 23 6.35 10.18 -23.45
N LEU A 24 5.83 11.41 -23.45
CA LEU A 24 6.51 12.57 -24.05
C LEU A 24 7.85 12.89 -23.36
N VAL A 25 7.88 12.89 -22.03
CA VAL A 25 9.12 13.13 -21.27
C VAL A 25 10.17 12.07 -21.59
N PHE A 26 9.80 10.79 -21.62
CA PHE A 26 10.72 9.71 -21.97
C PHE A 26 11.14 9.77 -23.46
N GLN A 27 10.26 10.19 -24.37
CA GLN A 27 10.61 10.43 -25.76
C GLN A 27 11.67 11.54 -25.90
N LEU A 28 11.53 12.64 -25.17
CA LEU A 28 12.52 13.72 -25.14
C LEU A 28 13.85 13.30 -24.50
N ALA A 29 13.81 12.32 -23.58
CA ALA A 29 14.99 11.71 -22.98
C ALA A 29 15.68 10.67 -23.88
N GLY A 30 15.19 10.46 -25.12
CA GLY A 30 15.79 9.54 -26.10
C GLY A 30 15.23 8.13 -26.09
N TYR A 31 14.19 7.84 -25.31
CA TYR A 31 13.53 6.53 -25.29
C TYR A 31 12.34 6.49 -26.26
N ASN A 32 12.00 5.29 -26.73
CA ASN A 32 10.88 5.11 -27.65
C ASN A 32 9.55 5.05 -26.87
N ALA A 33 8.78 6.16 -26.85
CA ALA A 33 7.54 6.26 -26.11
C ALA A 33 6.45 5.21 -26.50
N PRO A 34 6.18 4.93 -27.80
CA PRO A 34 5.28 3.86 -28.19
C PRO A 34 5.69 2.48 -27.65
N VAL A 35 6.97 2.15 -27.70
CA VAL A 35 7.50 0.88 -27.17
C VAL A 35 7.34 0.82 -25.65
N MET A 36 7.58 1.92 -24.94
CA MET A 36 7.37 2.03 -23.51
C MET A 36 5.89 1.81 -23.14
N LEU A 37 4.96 2.49 -23.80
CA LEU A 37 3.52 2.32 -23.54
C LEU A 37 3.06 0.90 -23.82
N TRP A 38 3.55 0.30 -24.89
CA TRP A 38 3.28 -1.11 -25.20
C TRP A 38 3.85 -2.04 -24.13
N ALA A 39 5.11 -1.83 -23.69
CA ALA A 39 5.74 -2.61 -22.63
C ALA A 39 4.96 -2.54 -21.30
N VAL A 40 4.40 -1.37 -20.97
CA VAL A 40 3.54 -1.20 -19.80
C VAL A 40 2.24 -2.01 -19.94
N LEU A 41 1.56 -1.93 -21.06
CA LEU A 41 0.32 -2.68 -21.31
C LEU A 41 0.55 -4.19 -21.37
N ASP A 42 1.59 -4.62 -22.11
CA ASP A 42 1.96 -6.04 -22.26
C ASP A 42 2.36 -6.64 -20.91
N GLY A 43 3.25 -5.98 -20.18
CA GLY A 43 3.75 -6.44 -18.88
C GLY A 43 2.70 -6.41 -17.78
N ALA A 44 1.69 -5.52 -17.88
CA ALA A 44 0.60 -5.43 -16.91
C ALA A 44 -0.52 -6.44 -17.15
N PHE A 45 -0.95 -6.63 -18.43
CA PHE A 45 -2.25 -7.28 -18.69
C PHE A 45 -2.26 -8.25 -19.87
N LEU A 46 -1.39 -8.12 -20.89
CA LEU A 46 -1.52 -8.84 -22.14
C LEU A 46 -0.64 -10.09 -22.24
N ARG A 47 0.56 -10.04 -21.68
CA ARG A 47 1.50 -11.17 -21.71
C ARG A 47 0.94 -12.37 -20.93
N GLY A 48 1.29 -13.59 -21.35
CA GLY A 48 0.95 -14.80 -20.60
C GLY A 48 1.47 -14.74 -19.16
N GLY A 49 0.56 -14.90 -18.17
CA GLY A 49 0.85 -14.76 -16.75
C GLY A 49 0.92 -13.31 -16.21
N ALA A 50 0.77 -12.27 -17.05
CA ALA A 50 0.82 -10.88 -16.60
C ALA A 50 -0.29 -10.54 -15.60
N ILE A 51 -1.49 -11.05 -15.79
CA ILE A 51 -2.62 -10.82 -14.88
C ILE A 51 -2.34 -11.43 -13.51
N GLU A 52 -1.79 -12.65 -13.45
CA GLU A 52 -1.41 -13.29 -12.19
C GLU A 52 -0.34 -12.49 -11.46
N GLN A 53 0.67 -12.04 -12.19
CA GLN A 53 1.75 -11.20 -11.65
C GLN A 53 1.21 -9.84 -11.17
N SER A 54 0.32 -9.23 -11.93
CA SER A 54 -0.33 -7.96 -11.54
C SER A 54 -1.18 -8.11 -10.30
N LEU A 55 -1.94 -9.20 -10.16
CA LEU A 55 -2.72 -9.50 -8.96
C LEU A 55 -1.82 -9.82 -7.77
N ARG A 56 -0.71 -10.53 -7.99
CA ARG A 56 0.28 -10.78 -6.94
C ARG A 56 0.77 -9.47 -6.30
N TRP A 57 1.09 -8.45 -7.10
CA TRP A 57 1.49 -7.14 -6.60
C TRP A 57 0.30 -6.36 -6.03
N ALA A 58 -0.87 -6.50 -6.63
CA ALA A 58 -2.07 -5.75 -6.24
C ALA A 58 -2.60 -6.11 -4.85
N LEU A 59 -2.51 -7.39 -4.42
CA LEU A 59 -3.15 -7.83 -3.17
C LEU A 59 -2.53 -7.22 -1.92
N PRO A 60 -1.20 -7.21 -1.71
CA PRO A 60 -0.58 -6.51 -0.58
C PRO A 60 -0.77 -4.99 -0.65
N LEU A 61 -0.71 -4.42 -1.87
CA LEU A 61 -1.02 -3.00 -2.09
C LEU A 61 -2.45 -2.66 -1.68
N PHE A 62 -3.42 -3.49 -2.04
CA PHE A 62 -4.83 -3.32 -1.65
C PHE A 62 -5.01 -3.34 -0.13
N ILE A 63 -4.46 -4.35 0.55
CA ILE A 63 -4.57 -4.49 2.01
C ILE A 63 -4.00 -3.24 2.71
N THR A 64 -2.80 -2.81 2.30
CA THR A 64 -2.15 -1.62 2.86
C THR A 64 -2.96 -0.35 2.56
N ALA A 65 -3.42 -0.17 1.32
CA ALA A 65 -4.14 1.02 0.87
C ALA A 65 -5.51 1.17 1.54
N VAL A 66 -6.22 0.08 1.80
CA VAL A 66 -7.48 0.12 2.56
C VAL A 66 -7.21 0.59 3.99
N GLY A 67 -6.14 0.11 4.62
CA GLY A 67 -5.71 0.57 5.96
C GLY A 67 -5.43 2.07 5.99
N VAL A 68 -4.61 2.55 5.05
CA VAL A 68 -4.32 4.00 4.89
C VAL A 68 -5.61 4.79 4.65
N GLY A 69 -6.50 4.28 3.79
CA GLY A 69 -7.77 4.93 3.47
C GLY A 69 -8.68 5.11 4.68
N ILE A 70 -8.69 4.17 5.63
CA ILE A 70 -9.44 4.28 6.88
C ILE A 70 -8.88 5.40 7.77
N SER A 71 -7.57 5.49 7.91
CA SER A 71 -6.92 6.54 8.69
C SER A 71 -7.18 7.92 8.08
N PHE A 72 -7.00 8.07 6.77
CA PHE A 72 -7.24 9.33 6.05
C PHE A 72 -8.71 9.75 6.07
N ARG A 73 -9.63 8.80 5.99
CA ARG A 73 -11.06 9.06 6.13
C ARG A 73 -11.41 9.66 7.49
N ALA A 74 -10.72 9.24 8.54
CA ALA A 74 -10.89 9.78 9.89
C ALA A 74 -10.19 11.13 10.11
N GLY A 75 -9.50 11.68 9.11
CA GLY A 75 -8.76 12.94 9.19
C GLY A 75 -7.39 12.81 9.85
N PHE A 76 -6.87 11.58 9.98
CA PHE A 76 -5.55 11.30 10.51
C PHE A 76 -4.64 10.75 9.42
N PHE A 77 -3.60 11.51 9.08
CA PHE A 77 -2.72 11.21 7.94
C PHE A 77 -1.59 10.27 8.33
N ASN A 78 -1.86 8.94 8.29
CA ASN A 78 -0.82 7.93 8.50
C ASN A 78 0.01 7.73 7.22
N ILE A 79 1.14 8.41 7.11
CA ILE A 79 2.13 8.22 6.03
C ILE A 79 3.14 7.12 6.39
N GLY A 80 3.03 6.54 7.59
CA GLY A 80 3.91 5.52 8.13
C GLY A 80 3.68 4.08 7.65
N ALA A 81 2.81 3.88 6.68
CA ALA A 81 2.45 2.55 6.21
C ALA A 81 3.65 1.72 5.73
N GLN A 82 4.69 2.36 5.16
CA GLN A 82 5.93 1.68 4.74
C GLN A 82 6.69 1.12 5.95
N GLY A 83 6.85 1.90 7.02
CA GLY A 83 7.51 1.45 8.24
C GLY A 83 6.72 0.36 8.96
N GLN A 84 5.40 0.49 9.00
CA GLN A 84 4.48 -0.50 9.59
C GLN A 84 4.54 -1.83 8.82
N PHE A 85 4.66 -1.77 7.50
CA PHE A 85 4.88 -2.92 6.62
C PHE A 85 6.20 -3.63 6.94
N TYR A 86 7.30 -2.88 7.08
CA TYR A 86 8.61 -3.43 7.43
C TYR A 86 8.61 -4.09 8.82
N VAL A 87 8.09 -3.39 9.81
CA VAL A 87 8.04 -3.92 11.19
C VAL A 87 7.13 -5.13 11.29
N GLY A 88 6.02 -5.16 10.54
CA GLY A 88 5.17 -6.35 10.43
C GLY A 88 5.94 -7.56 9.90
N ALA A 89 6.69 -7.41 8.80
CA ALA A 89 7.52 -8.47 8.25
C ALA A 89 8.62 -8.92 9.23
N ILE A 90 9.26 -7.98 9.95
CA ILE A 90 10.26 -8.27 10.98
C ILE A 90 9.66 -9.09 12.11
N CYS A 91 8.51 -8.68 12.65
CA CYS A 91 7.84 -9.41 13.73
C CYS A 91 7.42 -10.83 13.29
N ALA A 92 6.93 -10.97 12.06
CA ALA A 92 6.61 -12.27 11.48
C ALA A 92 7.87 -13.17 11.34
N ALA A 93 9.01 -12.59 10.93
CA ALA A 93 10.25 -13.32 10.80
C ALA A 93 10.79 -13.80 12.16
N PHE A 94 10.73 -12.98 13.22
CA PHE A 94 11.06 -13.40 14.58
C PHE A 94 10.12 -14.50 15.08
N ALA A 95 8.81 -14.38 14.82
CA ALA A 95 7.84 -15.40 15.18
C ALA A 95 8.10 -16.72 14.44
N ALA A 96 8.53 -16.65 13.17
CA ALA A 96 8.88 -17.83 12.39
C ALA A 96 10.07 -18.59 12.97
N GLU A 97 11.11 -17.88 13.43
CA GLU A 97 12.25 -18.50 14.12
C GLU A 97 11.84 -19.11 15.47
N ALA A 98 11.00 -18.41 16.25
CA ALA A 98 10.54 -18.87 17.55
C ALA A 98 9.60 -20.09 17.48
N LEU A 99 8.81 -20.21 16.42
CA LEU A 99 7.83 -21.28 16.23
C LEU A 99 8.30 -22.36 15.24
N LYS A 100 9.59 -22.38 14.93
CA LYS A 100 10.20 -23.34 14.00
C LYS A 100 9.93 -24.79 14.44
N GLY A 101 9.51 -25.63 13.49
CA GLY A 101 9.16 -27.03 13.75
C GLY A 101 7.74 -27.25 14.27
N GLY A 102 6.97 -26.17 14.49
CA GLY A 102 5.56 -26.28 14.86
C GLY A 102 4.66 -26.68 13.68
N PRO A 103 3.43 -27.13 13.94
CA PRO A 103 2.48 -27.46 12.89
C PRO A 103 2.04 -26.21 12.11
N ALA A 104 2.08 -26.27 10.78
CA ALA A 104 1.78 -25.13 9.88
C ALA A 104 0.41 -24.48 10.16
N VAL A 105 -0.59 -25.28 10.54
CA VAL A 105 -1.95 -24.80 10.88
C VAL A 105 -1.95 -23.79 12.04
N LEU A 106 -1.00 -23.90 12.98
CA LEU A 106 -0.85 -22.96 14.11
C LEU A 106 0.16 -21.85 13.78
N VAL A 107 1.25 -22.20 13.10
CA VAL A 107 2.33 -21.25 12.81
C VAL A 107 1.86 -20.18 11.81
N ILE A 108 1.20 -20.55 10.70
CA ILE A 108 0.76 -19.58 9.69
C ILE A 108 -0.13 -18.48 10.28
N PRO A 109 -1.22 -18.76 11.02
CA PRO A 109 -2.00 -17.71 11.67
C PRO A 109 -1.21 -16.91 12.70
N ALA A 110 -0.28 -17.56 13.44
CA ALA A 110 0.56 -16.86 14.41
C ALA A 110 1.49 -15.84 13.73
N LEU A 111 2.08 -16.16 12.57
CA LEU A 111 2.90 -15.23 11.79
C LEU A 111 2.06 -14.04 11.29
N LEU A 112 0.87 -14.30 10.75
CA LEU A 112 -0.03 -13.23 10.30
C LEU A 112 -0.41 -12.30 11.45
N LEU A 113 -0.75 -12.85 12.61
CA LEU A 113 -1.06 -12.08 13.83
C LEU A 113 0.16 -11.30 14.33
N ALA A 114 1.35 -11.91 14.36
CA ALA A 114 2.58 -11.25 14.78
C ALA A 114 2.88 -10.03 13.90
N GLY A 115 2.70 -10.16 12.59
CA GLY A 115 2.86 -9.04 11.67
C GLY A 115 1.82 -7.94 11.83
N MET A 116 0.55 -8.31 12.01
CA MET A 116 -0.52 -7.33 12.32
C MET A 116 -0.23 -6.56 13.60
N LEU A 117 0.18 -7.26 14.66
CA LEU A 117 0.53 -6.65 15.94
C LEU A 117 1.78 -5.76 15.81
N GLY A 118 2.81 -6.23 15.10
CA GLY A 118 4.02 -5.43 14.84
C GLY A 118 3.71 -4.12 14.13
N GLY A 119 2.94 -4.16 13.06
CA GLY A 119 2.51 -2.97 12.32
C GLY A 119 1.63 -2.03 13.16
N ALA A 120 0.68 -2.59 13.94
CA ALA A 120 -0.17 -1.80 14.84
C ALA A 120 0.65 -1.13 15.96
N LEU A 121 1.58 -1.84 16.59
CA LEU A 121 2.47 -1.29 17.63
C LEU A 121 3.37 -0.20 17.06
N TRP A 122 3.85 -0.37 15.83
CA TRP A 122 4.63 0.68 15.16
C TRP A 122 3.80 1.92 14.84
N ALA A 123 2.51 1.77 14.55
CA ALA A 123 1.58 2.88 14.37
C ALA A 123 1.19 3.55 15.70
N LEU A 124 1.31 2.86 16.83
CA LEU A 124 0.84 3.33 18.12
C LEU A 124 1.57 4.60 18.59
N TRP A 125 2.91 4.63 18.48
CA TRP A 125 3.69 5.74 19.02
C TRP A 125 3.44 7.07 18.27
N PRO A 126 3.38 7.17 16.92
CA PRO A 126 3.03 8.43 16.27
C PRO A 126 1.57 8.82 16.55
N GLY A 127 0.67 7.84 16.63
CA GLY A 127 -0.71 8.09 17.04
C GLY A 127 -0.83 8.68 18.45
N LEU A 128 -0.06 8.17 19.41
CA LEU A 128 -0.02 8.70 20.78
C LEU A 128 0.62 10.09 20.84
N LEU A 129 1.70 10.34 20.08
CA LEU A 129 2.33 11.66 20.02
C LEU A 129 1.35 12.70 19.46
N ARG A 130 0.61 12.37 18.39
CA ARG A 130 -0.43 13.25 17.86
C ARG A 130 -1.47 13.59 18.91
N LEU A 131 -1.95 12.59 19.65
CA LEU A 131 -3.05 12.76 20.61
C LEU A 131 -2.63 13.46 21.92
N ARG A 132 -1.40 13.24 22.39
CA ARG A 132 -0.92 13.81 23.66
C ARG A 132 -0.20 15.14 23.50
N SER A 133 0.60 15.28 22.46
CA SER A 133 1.49 16.42 22.27
C SER A 133 1.07 17.32 21.10
N GLY A 134 0.00 16.96 20.35
CA GLY A 134 -0.41 17.70 19.16
C GLY A 134 0.62 17.69 18.02
N THR A 135 1.62 16.80 18.10
CA THR A 135 2.69 16.69 17.10
C THR A 135 2.12 16.35 15.74
N ASP A 136 2.70 16.88 14.66
CA ASP A 136 2.30 16.56 13.30
C ASP A 136 2.52 15.07 13.01
N GLU A 137 1.43 14.35 12.73
CA GLU A 137 1.46 12.93 12.44
C GLU A 137 2.14 12.60 11.10
N VAL A 138 2.13 13.50 10.13
CA VAL A 138 2.81 13.33 8.84
C VAL A 138 4.32 13.22 9.05
N ILE A 139 4.88 14.14 9.86
CA ILE A 139 6.31 14.16 10.16
C ILE A 139 6.71 12.92 10.98
N THR A 140 5.97 12.63 12.05
CA THR A 140 6.30 11.51 12.94
C THR A 140 6.18 10.16 12.24
N THR A 141 5.15 9.95 11.43
CA THR A 141 4.98 8.69 10.69
C THR A 141 6.00 8.55 9.56
N LEU A 142 6.37 9.65 8.89
CA LEU A 142 7.43 9.64 7.88
C LEU A 142 8.79 9.31 8.50
N MET A 143 9.14 9.90 9.65
CA MET A 143 10.36 9.55 10.40
C MET A 143 10.34 8.08 10.82
N GLY A 144 9.17 7.56 11.21
CA GLY A 144 8.96 6.16 11.49
C GLY A 144 9.30 5.22 10.31
N ASN A 145 9.09 5.64 9.07
CA ASN A 145 9.48 4.85 7.90
C ASN A 145 11.00 4.70 7.80
N PHE A 146 11.75 5.79 8.00
CA PHE A 146 13.22 5.73 7.98
C PHE A 146 13.77 4.88 9.14
N MET A 147 13.22 5.04 10.34
CA MET A 147 13.60 4.22 11.50
C MET A 147 13.33 2.74 11.26
N ALA A 148 12.19 2.39 10.68
CA ALA A 148 11.85 1.01 10.34
C ALA A 148 12.78 0.44 9.27
N GLY A 149 13.18 1.24 8.27
CA GLY A 149 14.16 0.86 7.27
C GLY A 149 15.53 0.55 7.88
N LEU A 150 16.01 1.39 8.80
CA LEU A 150 17.25 1.16 9.55
C LEU A 150 17.14 -0.08 10.46
N LEU A 151 15.99 -0.26 11.11
CA LEU A 151 15.71 -1.45 11.91
C LEU A 151 15.75 -2.73 11.05
N LEU A 152 15.20 -2.68 9.83
CA LEU A 152 15.25 -3.79 8.89
C LEU A 152 16.72 -4.17 8.57
N VAL A 153 17.56 -3.18 8.27
CA VAL A 153 19.00 -3.41 8.01
C VAL A 153 19.68 -4.01 9.23
N TYR A 154 19.46 -3.43 10.41
CA TYR A 154 20.03 -3.92 11.67
C TYR A 154 19.65 -5.38 11.95
N VAL A 155 18.37 -5.72 11.81
CA VAL A 155 17.86 -7.05 12.12
C VAL A 155 18.37 -8.10 11.13
N THR A 156 18.43 -7.76 9.83
CA THR A 156 18.92 -8.66 8.78
C THR A 156 20.44 -8.83 8.79
N ALA A 157 21.18 -7.84 9.26
CA ALA A 157 22.64 -7.94 9.42
C ALA A 157 23.08 -8.59 10.74
N GLY A 158 22.18 -8.61 11.74
CA GLY A 158 22.44 -9.09 13.10
C GLY A 158 21.61 -10.31 13.49
N PRO A 159 20.52 -10.14 14.30
CA PRO A 159 19.84 -11.26 14.96
C PRO A 159 19.15 -12.26 14.01
N LEU A 160 18.66 -11.81 12.87
CA LEU A 160 18.03 -12.69 11.86
C LEU A 160 18.95 -13.04 10.70
N LYS A 161 20.23 -12.66 10.75
CA LYS A 161 21.18 -12.92 9.65
C LYS A 161 21.22 -14.39 9.26
N ASP A 162 21.19 -14.64 7.96
CA ASP A 162 21.47 -15.96 7.40
C ASP A 162 22.98 -16.24 7.41
N PRO A 163 23.46 -17.20 8.22
CA PRO A 163 24.88 -17.53 8.26
C PRO A 163 25.37 -18.23 6.98
N SER A 164 24.47 -18.81 6.17
CA SER A 164 24.78 -19.49 4.91
C SER A 164 24.73 -18.57 3.69
N GLY A 165 24.34 -17.31 3.86
CA GLY A 165 24.23 -16.33 2.78
C GLY A 165 25.60 -15.92 2.21
N SER A 166 25.64 -15.48 0.97
CA SER A 166 26.86 -15.02 0.26
C SER A 166 27.56 -13.82 0.90
N GLY A 167 26.94 -13.18 1.90
CA GLY A 167 27.45 -11.96 2.56
C GLY A 167 27.34 -10.67 1.75
N GLN A 168 26.98 -10.74 0.46
CA GLN A 168 26.85 -9.57 -0.39
C GLN A 168 25.65 -8.68 0.00
N GLN A 169 24.58 -9.29 0.45
CA GLN A 169 23.38 -8.59 0.92
C GLN A 169 22.94 -9.17 2.27
N ALA A 170 22.70 -8.28 3.24
CA ALA A 170 22.15 -8.70 4.52
C ALA A 170 20.72 -9.21 4.35
N SER A 171 20.49 -10.47 4.68
CA SER A 171 19.18 -11.11 4.60
C SER A 171 18.92 -12.06 5.76
N SER A 172 17.64 -12.23 6.10
CA SER A 172 17.22 -13.24 7.07
C SER A 172 17.36 -14.65 6.50
N ARG A 173 17.35 -15.63 7.40
CA ARG A 173 17.16 -17.01 7.02
C ARG A 173 15.91 -17.18 6.19
N PRO A 174 15.92 -18.09 5.19
CA PRO A 174 14.71 -18.39 4.42
C PRO A 174 13.64 -18.99 5.33
N LEU A 175 12.40 -18.59 5.09
CA LEU A 175 11.24 -19.19 5.75
C LEU A 175 11.11 -20.66 5.31
N ASP A 176 10.81 -21.55 6.25
CA ASP A 176 10.55 -22.95 5.97
C ASP A 176 9.42 -23.08 4.93
N ALA A 177 9.59 -23.99 3.98
CA ALA A 177 8.62 -24.23 2.91
C ALA A 177 7.23 -24.57 3.45
N ALA A 178 7.15 -25.23 4.60
CA ALA A 178 5.89 -25.59 5.27
C ALA A 178 5.06 -24.37 5.71
N TYR A 179 5.68 -23.21 5.90
CA TYR A 179 5.01 -21.98 6.34
C TYR A 179 4.79 -20.96 5.22
N ARG A 180 5.24 -21.28 4.00
CA ARG A 180 4.98 -20.43 2.84
C ARG A 180 3.53 -20.51 2.41
N ILE A 181 2.96 -19.35 2.13
CA ILE A 181 1.58 -19.24 1.65
C ILE A 181 1.48 -19.09 0.13
N SER A 182 2.62 -18.97 -0.55
CA SER A 182 2.71 -18.92 -2.03
C SER A 182 4.04 -19.49 -2.49
N ASP A 183 4.03 -20.17 -3.61
CA ASP A 183 5.24 -20.46 -4.37
C ASP A 183 5.81 -19.18 -4.99
N SER A 184 7.11 -19.14 -5.21
CA SER A 184 7.92 -17.95 -5.48
C SER A 184 7.48 -17.07 -6.66
N LEU A 185 6.58 -17.53 -7.53
CA LEU A 185 6.15 -16.82 -8.73
C LEU A 185 4.62 -16.73 -8.90
N GLY A 186 3.82 -17.41 -8.08
CA GLY A 186 2.40 -17.60 -8.33
C GLY A 186 1.48 -16.79 -7.43
N LEU A 187 0.29 -16.54 -7.96
CA LEU A 187 -0.86 -16.04 -7.22
C LEU A 187 -1.42 -17.18 -6.35
N SER A 188 -1.31 -17.04 -5.03
CA SER A 188 -1.82 -18.04 -4.10
C SER A 188 -3.31 -17.84 -3.78
N PRO A 189 -4.14 -18.89 -3.82
CA PRO A 189 -5.51 -18.82 -3.35
C PRO A 189 -5.63 -18.32 -1.90
N THR A 190 -4.65 -18.62 -1.05
CA THR A 190 -4.61 -18.16 0.35
C THR A 190 -4.47 -16.63 0.42
N ILE A 191 -3.61 -16.02 -0.39
CA ILE A 191 -3.44 -14.55 -0.41
C ILE A 191 -4.70 -13.88 -0.94
N ILE A 192 -5.34 -14.45 -1.97
CA ILE A 192 -6.62 -13.96 -2.50
C ILE A 192 -7.69 -14.02 -1.40
N ALA A 193 -7.79 -15.13 -0.69
CA ALA A 193 -8.77 -15.30 0.40
C ALA A 193 -8.53 -14.28 1.52
N ILE A 194 -7.29 -14.07 1.96
CA ILE A 194 -6.95 -13.07 2.98
C ILE A 194 -7.35 -11.67 2.49
N ALA A 195 -6.98 -11.29 1.27
CA ALA A 195 -7.32 -9.98 0.72
C ALA A 195 -8.83 -9.78 0.57
N ALA A 196 -9.57 -10.81 0.14
CA ALA A 196 -11.03 -10.78 0.05
C ALA A 196 -11.67 -10.62 1.44
N ILE A 197 -11.23 -11.39 2.45
CA ILE A 197 -11.70 -11.28 3.82
C ILE A 197 -11.44 -9.87 4.36
N VAL A 198 -10.22 -9.35 4.21
CA VAL A 198 -9.88 -7.98 4.62
C VAL A 198 -10.77 -6.96 3.90
N GLY A 199 -10.95 -7.10 2.59
CA GLY A 199 -11.80 -6.21 1.79
C GLY A 199 -13.24 -6.18 2.28
N ILE A 200 -13.83 -7.36 2.53
CA ILE A 200 -15.21 -7.50 3.03
C ILE A 200 -15.33 -6.90 4.43
N LEU A 201 -14.40 -7.25 5.36
CA LEU A 201 -14.43 -6.74 6.73
C LEU A 201 -14.29 -5.21 6.76
N MET A 202 -13.38 -4.66 5.97
CA MET A 202 -13.18 -3.20 5.93
C MET A 202 -14.31 -2.49 5.21
N TRP A 203 -14.91 -3.10 4.19
CA TRP A 203 -16.12 -2.57 3.56
C TRP A 203 -17.29 -2.53 4.55
N LEU A 204 -17.50 -3.60 5.32
CA LEU A 204 -18.51 -3.66 6.38
C LEU A 204 -18.22 -2.61 7.46
N LEU A 205 -16.98 -2.52 7.94
CA LEU A 205 -16.55 -1.54 8.94
C LEU A 205 -16.87 -0.11 8.51
N VAL A 206 -16.52 0.24 7.26
CA VAL A 206 -16.69 1.60 6.74
C VAL A 206 -18.15 1.93 6.41
N ASN A 207 -18.90 0.97 5.84
CA ASN A 207 -20.22 1.28 5.25
C ASN A 207 -21.40 0.82 6.12
N ARG A 208 -21.17 -0.06 7.11
CA ARG A 208 -22.25 -0.68 7.90
C ARG A 208 -22.12 -0.48 9.40
N THR A 209 -21.08 0.21 9.90
CA THR A 209 -20.88 0.45 11.33
C THR A 209 -20.89 1.95 11.68
N ALA A 210 -21.15 2.25 12.94
CA ALA A 210 -21.04 3.60 13.49
C ALA A 210 -19.60 4.15 13.36
N PHE A 211 -18.58 3.28 13.42
CA PHE A 211 -17.18 3.67 13.22
C PHE A 211 -16.96 4.35 11.87
N GLY A 212 -17.47 3.77 10.78
CA GLY A 212 -17.30 4.33 9.44
C GLY A 212 -17.98 5.69 9.25
N VAL A 213 -19.17 5.85 9.85
CA VAL A 213 -19.90 7.14 9.85
C VAL A 213 -19.12 8.20 10.63
N LEU A 214 -18.70 7.87 11.87
CA LEU A 214 -17.93 8.76 12.72
C LEU A 214 -16.56 9.10 12.13
N ALA A 215 -15.87 8.15 11.51
CA ALA A 215 -14.62 8.39 10.79
C ALA A 215 -14.81 9.38 9.63
N SER A 216 -15.86 9.19 8.83
CA SER A 216 -16.16 10.12 7.74
C SER A 216 -16.56 11.52 8.22
N LEU A 217 -17.20 11.61 9.38
CA LEU A 217 -17.56 12.87 10.01
C LEU A 217 -16.32 13.56 10.61
N ALA A 218 -15.43 12.79 11.27
CA ALA A 218 -14.20 13.30 11.87
C ALA A 218 -13.28 13.95 10.82
N GLY A 219 -13.15 13.32 9.67
CA GLY A 219 -12.33 13.87 8.57
C GLY A 219 -12.89 15.16 7.95
N ARG A 220 -14.17 15.48 8.18
CA ARG A 220 -14.81 16.72 7.74
C ARG A 220 -14.87 17.76 8.84
N ASN A 221 -15.26 17.37 10.01
CA ASN A 221 -15.41 18.24 11.19
C ASN A 221 -15.33 17.42 12.48
N GLY A 222 -14.17 17.42 13.15
CA GLY A 222 -13.95 16.71 14.41
C GLY A 222 -14.87 17.17 15.54
N THR A 223 -15.21 18.47 15.62
CA THR A 223 -16.09 19.02 16.65
C THR A 223 -17.50 18.40 16.59
N MET A 224 -18.01 18.10 15.40
CA MET A 224 -19.31 17.42 15.26
C MET A 224 -19.30 16.01 15.84
N VAL A 225 -18.16 15.31 15.81
CA VAL A 225 -18.00 13.99 16.41
C VAL A 225 -18.13 14.07 17.95
N GLU A 226 -17.51 15.10 18.53
CA GLU A 226 -17.57 15.34 19.98
C GLU A 226 -18.98 15.72 20.43
N TRP A 227 -19.70 16.54 19.66
CA TRP A 227 -21.10 16.86 19.94
C TRP A 227 -22.04 15.65 19.90
N GLN A 228 -21.68 14.61 19.12
CA GLN A 228 -22.40 13.34 19.11
C GLN A 228 -22.00 12.41 20.27
N GLY A 229 -21.17 12.87 21.21
CA GLY A 229 -20.72 12.10 22.38
C GLY A 229 -19.60 11.09 22.06
N ALA A 230 -19.10 11.07 20.84
CA ALA A 230 -17.98 10.20 20.47
C ALA A 230 -16.63 10.87 20.79
N ARG A 231 -15.65 10.06 21.21
CA ARG A 231 -14.32 10.56 21.58
C ARG A 231 -13.40 10.55 20.34
N LEU A 232 -13.09 11.73 19.81
CA LEU A 232 -12.24 11.89 18.60
C LEU A 232 -10.89 11.17 18.76
N TRP A 233 -10.27 11.22 19.94
CA TRP A 233 -9.00 10.57 20.20
C TRP A 233 -9.05 9.03 20.06
N LYS A 234 -10.15 8.38 20.50
CA LYS A 234 -10.33 6.93 20.34
C LYS A 234 -10.48 6.55 18.87
N LEU A 235 -11.23 7.35 18.13
CA LEU A 235 -11.43 7.16 16.70
C LEU A 235 -10.12 7.32 15.93
N GLY A 236 -9.34 8.36 16.23
CA GLY A 236 -8.03 8.59 15.64
C GLY A 236 -7.07 7.44 15.93
N LEU A 237 -6.90 7.07 17.20
CA LEU A 237 -6.00 6.00 17.60
C LEU A 237 -6.39 4.65 16.97
N SER A 238 -7.69 4.30 17.01
CA SER A 238 -8.15 3.05 16.39
C SER A 238 -7.94 3.03 14.88
N SER A 239 -8.12 4.16 14.18
CA SER A 239 -7.84 4.25 12.74
C SER A 239 -6.35 4.08 12.43
N PHE A 240 -5.45 4.62 13.26
CA PHE A 240 -4.01 4.39 13.16
C PHE A 240 -3.64 2.93 13.38
N LEU A 241 -4.19 2.30 14.43
CA LEU A 241 -3.92 0.89 14.76
C LEU A 241 -4.42 -0.05 13.66
N ILE A 242 -5.63 0.19 13.12
CA ILE A 242 -6.17 -0.59 11.99
C ILE A 242 -5.27 -0.43 10.76
N SER A 243 -4.89 0.81 10.45
CA SER A 243 -3.98 1.09 9.32
C SER A 243 -2.65 0.36 9.47
N GLY A 244 -2.04 0.43 10.68
CA GLY A 244 -0.80 -0.25 10.98
C GLY A 244 -0.90 -1.77 10.95
N ALA A 245 -1.98 -2.32 11.48
CA ALA A 245 -2.23 -3.76 11.45
C ALA A 245 -2.34 -4.29 10.02
N LEU A 246 -3.06 -3.59 9.15
CA LEU A 246 -3.22 -3.99 7.74
C LEU A 246 -1.91 -3.81 6.95
N ALA A 247 -1.14 -2.76 7.20
CA ALA A 247 0.18 -2.61 6.61
C ALA A 247 1.15 -3.71 7.07
N GLY A 248 1.15 -4.05 8.36
CA GLY A 248 1.94 -5.16 8.91
C GLY A 248 1.52 -6.52 8.37
N LEU A 249 0.23 -6.76 8.19
CA LEU A 249 -0.31 -7.95 7.53
C LEU A 249 0.22 -8.08 6.10
N ALA A 250 0.18 -7.00 5.32
CA ALA A 250 0.69 -6.98 3.96
C ALA A 250 2.20 -7.25 3.90
N GLY A 251 2.99 -6.70 4.84
CA GLY A 251 4.41 -7.00 4.99
C GLY A 251 4.68 -8.47 5.32
N THR A 252 3.85 -9.06 6.15
CA THR A 252 3.91 -10.49 6.48
C THR A 252 3.58 -11.36 5.27
N ILE A 253 2.56 -11.00 4.50
CA ILE A 253 2.19 -11.71 3.25
C ILE A 253 3.34 -11.68 2.26
N GLU A 254 4.04 -10.56 2.10
CA GLU A 254 5.23 -10.48 1.25
C GLU A 254 6.38 -11.35 1.77
N PHE A 255 6.58 -11.41 3.08
CA PHE A 255 7.58 -12.28 3.69
C PHE A 255 7.24 -13.77 3.53
N MET A 256 6.00 -14.17 3.83
CA MET A 256 5.55 -15.56 3.76
C MET A 256 5.27 -16.05 2.34
N GLY A 257 5.08 -15.12 1.41
CA GLY A 257 4.77 -15.38 0.01
C GLY A 257 6.02 -15.41 -0.87
N PRO A 258 6.09 -14.50 -1.85
CA PRO A 258 7.06 -14.55 -2.94
C PRO A 258 8.50 -14.48 -2.46
N ASN A 259 8.74 -13.77 -1.39
CA ASN A 259 10.09 -13.44 -0.96
C ASN A 259 10.71 -14.54 -0.11
N GLY A 260 9.95 -15.14 0.78
CA GLY A 260 10.41 -16.19 1.68
C GLY A 260 11.55 -15.80 2.63
N ARG A 261 11.99 -14.54 2.59
CA ARG A 261 13.01 -13.94 3.48
C ARG A 261 12.86 -12.43 3.51
N ILE A 262 13.36 -11.78 4.53
CA ILE A 262 13.52 -10.33 4.54
C ILE A 262 14.98 -9.96 4.25
N ALA A 263 15.19 -8.92 3.45
CA ALA A 263 16.52 -8.43 3.11
C ALA A 263 16.53 -6.90 3.08
N SER A 264 17.69 -6.28 3.31
CA SER A 264 17.83 -4.83 3.15
C SER A 264 17.64 -4.43 1.69
N GLY A 265 16.75 -3.45 1.44
CA GLY A 265 16.44 -2.97 0.09
C GLY A 265 15.53 -3.89 -0.75
N PHE A 266 15.03 -4.96 -0.18
CA PHE A 266 14.30 -6.00 -0.87
C PHE A 266 12.76 -5.86 -0.83
N LEU A 267 12.22 -5.28 0.24
CA LEU A 267 10.79 -5.07 0.36
C LEU A 267 10.38 -3.87 -0.50
N PRO A 268 9.42 -4.06 -1.43
CA PRO A 268 8.99 -2.97 -2.31
C PRO A 268 8.38 -1.81 -1.54
N ALA A 269 8.35 -0.61 -2.15
CA ALA A 269 7.80 0.60 -1.55
C ALA A 269 6.26 0.59 -1.50
N HIS A 270 5.67 -0.52 -1.06
CA HIS A 270 4.22 -0.73 -1.04
C HIS A 270 3.48 0.29 -0.19
N GLY A 271 4.07 0.74 0.92
CA GLY A 271 3.45 1.71 1.79
C GLY A 271 3.23 3.07 1.13
N PHE A 272 4.20 3.55 0.35
CA PHE A 272 4.07 4.81 -0.38
C PHE A 272 3.08 4.69 -1.54
N THR A 273 3.17 3.62 -2.33
CA THR A 273 2.22 3.35 -3.42
C THR A 273 0.79 3.17 -2.89
N ALA A 274 0.62 2.56 -1.73
CA ALA A 274 -0.68 2.39 -1.08
C ALA A 274 -1.35 3.72 -0.72
N ILE A 275 -0.58 4.73 -0.32
CA ILE A 275 -1.10 6.10 -0.09
C ILE A 275 -1.68 6.66 -1.39
N LEU A 276 -0.95 6.53 -2.51
CA LEU A 276 -1.41 6.98 -3.82
C LEU A 276 -2.70 6.26 -4.22
N ILE A 277 -2.76 4.95 -4.06
CA ILE A 277 -3.93 4.12 -4.34
C ILE A 277 -5.14 4.60 -3.52
N ALA A 278 -4.97 4.82 -2.22
CA ALA A 278 -6.05 5.29 -1.34
C ALA A 278 -6.61 6.65 -1.78
N LEU A 279 -5.74 7.59 -2.17
CA LEU A 279 -6.13 8.92 -2.66
C LEU A 279 -6.82 8.86 -4.02
N VAL A 280 -6.26 8.08 -4.96
CA VAL A 280 -6.85 7.84 -6.29
C VAL A 280 -8.25 7.24 -6.18
N ALA A 281 -8.43 6.30 -5.25
CA ALA A 281 -9.70 5.64 -4.94
C ALA A 281 -10.70 6.52 -4.18
N ASN A 282 -10.34 7.77 -3.86
CA ASN A 282 -11.14 8.67 -3.02
C ASN A 282 -11.57 8.00 -1.69
N LEU A 283 -10.65 7.25 -1.09
CA LEU A 283 -10.81 6.52 0.19
C LEU A 283 -11.96 5.48 0.18
N SER A 284 -12.42 5.06 -0.99
CA SER A 284 -13.45 4.02 -1.16
C SER A 284 -12.82 2.63 -1.18
N VAL A 285 -13.31 1.68 -0.39
CA VAL A 285 -12.76 0.31 -0.34
C VAL A 285 -12.83 -0.37 -1.72
N VAL A 286 -13.97 -0.24 -2.41
CA VAL A 286 -14.13 -0.81 -3.76
C VAL A 286 -13.23 -0.09 -4.78
N GLY A 287 -13.18 1.24 -4.71
CA GLY A 287 -12.27 2.03 -5.54
C GLY A 287 -10.80 1.64 -5.30
N THR A 288 -10.42 1.37 -4.05
CA THR A 288 -9.07 0.93 -3.67
C THR A 288 -8.73 -0.42 -4.30
N ALA A 289 -9.69 -1.37 -4.39
CA ALA A 289 -9.47 -2.65 -5.04
C ALA A 289 -9.16 -2.47 -6.54
N VAL A 290 -9.96 -1.65 -7.24
CA VAL A 290 -9.74 -1.36 -8.67
C VAL A 290 -8.41 -0.65 -8.90
N ALA A 291 -8.13 0.38 -8.10
CA ALA A 291 -6.86 1.12 -8.19
C ALA A 291 -5.65 0.22 -7.87
N ALA A 292 -5.76 -0.67 -6.87
CA ALA A 292 -4.69 -1.59 -6.53
C ALA A 292 -4.35 -2.56 -7.67
N VAL A 293 -5.34 -3.05 -8.42
CA VAL A 293 -5.10 -3.88 -9.62
C VAL A 293 -4.35 -3.08 -10.68
N PHE A 294 -4.74 -1.83 -10.91
CA PHE A 294 -4.06 -0.96 -11.86
C PHE A 294 -2.59 -0.69 -11.46
N PHE A 295 -2.33 -0.30 -10.22
CA PHE A 295 -0.97 -0.05 -9.74
C PHE A 295 -0.15 -1.34 -9.59
N GLY A 296 -0.78 -2.47 -9.27
CA GLY A 296 -0.16 -3.79 -9.32
C GLY A 296 0.26 -4.18 -10.73
N GLY A 297 -0.55 -3.83 -11.74
CA GLY A 297 -0.20 -3.96 -13.15
C GLY A 297 1.02 -3.12 -13.53
N LEU A 298 1.08 -1.87 -13.08
CA LEU A 298 2.27 -1.02 -13.28
C LEU A 298 3.52 -1.62 -12.62
N ALA A 299 3.39 -2.15 -11.40
CA ALA A 299 4.49 -2.84 -10.72
C ALA A 299 4.95 -4.10 -11.46
N SER A 300 4.02 -4.87 -12.02
CA SER A 300 4.33 -6.01 -12.90
C SER A 300 5.08 -5.55 -14.17
N ALA A 301 4.61 -4.50 -14.82
CA ALA A 301 5.23 -3.94 -16.02
C ALA A 301 6.66 -3.44 -15.77
N ALA A 302 6.97 -2.95 -14.57
CA ALA A 302 8.31 -2.50 -14.19
C ALA A 302 9.40 -3.56 -14.44
N LEU A 303 9.05 -4.84 -14.32
CA LEU A 303 9.98 -5.94 -14.54
C LEU A 303 10.37 -6.10 -16.02
N TYR A 304 9.53 -5.65 -16.94
CA TYR A 304 9.71 -5.81 -18.39
C TYR A 304 10.23 -4.54 -19.07
N LEU A 305 10.10 -3.36 -18.44
CA LEU A 305 10.58 -2.11 -19.02
C LEU A 305 12.07 -2.12 -19.40
N PRO A 306 13.00 -2.68 -18.60
CA PRO A 306 14.40 -2.75 -18.98
C PRO A 306 14.64 -3.61 -20.22
N ILE A 307 13.87 -4.68 -20.37
CA ILE A 307 14.03 -5.66 -21.45
C ILE A 307 13.44 -5.15 -22.76
N MET A 308 12.25 -4.55 -22.71
CA MET A 308 11.49 -4.17 -23.90
C MET A 308 11.77 -2.74 -24.37
N ALA A 309 11.97 -1.81 -23.44
CA ALA A 309 12.09 -0.38 -23.73
C ALA A 309 13.44 0.23 -23.32
N GLY A 310 14.36 -0.56 -22.76
CA GLY A 310 15.65 -0.08 -22.25
C GLY A 310 15.54 0.90 -21.09
N LEU A 311 14.34 1.05 -20.49
CA LEU A 311 14.07 1.94 -19.37
C LEU A 311 14.35 1.24 -18.04
N PRO A 312 14.98 1.88 -17.06
CA PRO A 312 15.14 1.28 -15.74
C PRO A 312 13.77 1.02 -15.09
N ALA A 313 13.67 -0.04 -14.28
CA ALA A 313 12.44 -0.41 -13.58
C ALA A 313 11.88 0.77 -12.73
N ALA A 314 12.75 1.63 -12.19
CA ALA A 314 12.40 2.84 -11.45
C ALA A 314 11.62 3.88 -12.29
N ALA A 315 11.58 3.77 -13.63
CA ALA A 315 10.75 4.62 -14.47
C ALA A 315 9.25 4.51 -14.12
N ILE A 316 8.82 3.37 -13.57
CA ILE A 316 7.46 3.19 -13.05
C ILE A 316 7.14 4.13 -11.90
N ASP A 317 8.12 4.48 -11.05
CA ASP A 317 7.91 5.39 -9.93
C ASP A 317 7.60 6.81 -10.42
N ILE A 318 8.20 7.23 -11.55
CA ILE A 318 7.90 8.50 -12.22
C ILE A 318 6.46 8.48 -12.75
N ILE A 319 6.05 7.37 -13.36
CA ILE A 319 4.68 7.19 -13.87
C ILE A 319 3.68 7.22 -12.70
N ASN A 320 3.96 6.50 -11.61
CA ASN A 320 3.14 6.49 -10.41
C ASN A 320 2.98 7.90 -9.81
N ALA A 321 4.10 8.63 -9.69
CA ALA A 321 4.10 9.99 -9.17
C ALA A 321 3.31 10.96 -10.06
N ALA A 322 3.46 10.86 -11.39
CA ALA A 322 2.70 11.66 -12.34
C ALA A 322 1.19 11.39 -12.24
N ILE A 323 0.79 10.12 -12.21
CA ILE A 323 -0.62 9.72 -12.04
C ILE A 323 -1.19 10.30 -10.75
N ALA A 324 -0.46 10.16 -9.63
CA ALA A 324 -0.89 10.68 -8.34
C ALA A 324 -1.07 12.21 -8.37
N LEU A 325 -0.11 12.93 -8.96
CA LEU A 325 -0.15 14.38 -9.08
C LEU A 325 -1.37 14.84 -9.88
N PHE A 326 -1.62 14.24 -11.05
CA PHE A 326 -2.75 14.64 -11.90
C PHE A 326 -4.09 14.28 -11.27
N ILE A 327 -4.24 13.12 -10.64
CA ILE A 327 -5.48 12.75 -9.97
C ILE A 327 -5.76 13.65 -8.77
N THR A 328 -4.72 14.02 -8.01
CA THR A 328 -4.87 14.94 -6.87
C THR A 328 -5.18 16.37 -7.34
N ALA A 329 -4.55 16.83 -8.42
CA ALA A 329 -4.81 18.14 -9.01
C ALA A 329 -6.22 18.25 -9.63
N ARG A 330 -6.84 17.12 -9.99
CA ARG A 330 -8.17 17.04 -10.61
C ARG A 330 -9.22 17.85 -9.87
N SER A 331 -9.30 17.74 -8.55
CA SER A 331 -10.32 18.40 -7.75
C SER A 331 -10.24 19.92 -7.86
N LYS A 332 -9.02 20.48 -7.79
CA LYS A 332 -8.79 21.92 -7.87
C LYS A 332 -8.96 22.49 -9.28
N LEU A 333 -8.58 21.73 -10.31
CA LEU A 333 -8.71 22.17 -11.71
C LEU A 333 -10.17 22.19 -12.16
N VAL A 334 -10.94 21.15 -11.84
CA VAL A 334 -12.37 21.06 -12.19
C VAL A 334 -13.16 22.16 -11.47
N ASP A 335 -12.92 22.40 -10.19
CA ASP A 335 -13.57 23.46 -9.44
C ASP A 335 -13.23 24.86 -9.98
N ARG A 336 -12.02 25.05 -10.47
CA ARG A 336 -11.62 26.32 -11.12
C ARG A 336 -12.31 26.52 -12.45
N VAL A 337 -12.33 25.51 -13.32
CA VAL A 337 -12.99 25.59 -14.65
C VAL A 337 -14.49 25.81 -14.50
N LEU A 338 -15.15 25.13 -13.55
CA LEU A 338 -16.57 25.32 -13.28
C LEU A 338 -16.88 26.72 -12.72
N ARG A 339 -15.99 27.33 -11.93
CA ARG A 339 -16.13 28.70 -11.44
C ARG A 339 -15.93 29.76 -12.55
N PHE A 340 -15.11 29.47 -13.56
CA PHE A 340 -14.95 30.38 -14.71
C PHE A 340 -16.10 30.24 -15.71
N GLY A 341 -16.68 29.03 -15.89
CA GLY A 341 -17.84 28.82 -16.76
C GLY A 341 -19.18 29.32 -16.20
N GLY A 342 -19.30 29.50 -14.87
CA GLY A 342 -20.51 29.99 -14.20
C GLY A 342 -20.61 31.52 -14.03
N ARG A 343 -19.66 32.29 -14.55
CA ARG A 343 -19.70 33.77 -14.51
C ARG A 343 -20.21 34.44 -15.78
N SER A 344 -20.76 33.67 -16.71
CA SER A 344 -21.32 34.18 -17.97
C SER A 344 -22.83 33.86 -18.11
N SER A 345 -23.60 33.97 -17.00
CA SER A 345 -25.08 34.01 -17.08
C SER A 345 -25.61 34.97 -16.02
#